data_ae90e944e3f7872d8fe9d47ea2bd3843
#
_entry.id   ae90e944e3f7872d8fe9d47ea2bd3843
#
_cell.length_a   1.000
_cell.length_b   1.000
_cell.length_c   1.000
_cell.angle_alpha   90.00
_cell.angle_beta   90.00
_cell.angle_gamma   90.00
#
_symmetry.space_group_name_H-M   'P 1'
#
loop_
_entity.id
_entity.type
_entity.pdbx_description
1 polymer ?
#
loop_
_entity_poly.entity_id
_entity_poly.type
_entity_poly.pdbx_seq_one_letter_code
_entity_poly.pdbx_strand_id
1 'polypeptide(L)'
;MKRVFLFLGMLLQAAFTFAQFDGPVGTEGCKAVAISDSRIVSWAYGVQVKRGFTAPNGTTRVSYGTPDMAQGVPDSTTTTAISLGFGGEALITFDRPIVNGRGFDFAVFENPFGPNFLELAFVEVSSDGEHFFRFPATSLSTSSSDVMAQHYNNLAGKYEVGYGTPFDLSDLPDDENLDKMNIRFVRLIDVTEGVDTDAQGNVIYDSPCAGSYSAGFDLTGVAVMNAGVPYMISDCESIALSADSHELIDATNGTLGGDGNYYKDYTDGDIAYEAVGLYGGSFACGFGPSNHTTAAGYYSSASLQALEGAGSKYMVGYYSDYGETPLHNVIRKADGSSFYPQGIYVAPSSAMYNHFAASFTAGMWETITATGYDAAGTETGTVTVYLADYRNSQDPEADLVKEWVYMDLQALGECSKIAFTLASNDVAGIYLNAPSFFCVDGFTYKNDNAPFVLPMDLITLAATVVTEETATLNGDLFAGTETVTARGFEYKTADEQTWTSVTSTDGSDIYAVTIDGLTPDTEYIFRAFATNDGGNTVYGEELTFRTLMVQSLIDAQSFSFRLYPNPTAGNVHVELENGTSAIKIFDMQSRQVFATMVEGSCELNLSLPSGVYVLTVEKDGMQSSRKLFVR
;
A
#
# COMPACT_ATOMS: atom_id res chain seq x y z
N MET A 1 50.12 -13.31 51.54
CA MET A 1 50.10 -13.93 50.21
C MET A 1 48.73 -13.66 49.57
N LYS A 2 48.67 -12.59 48.74
CA LYS A 2 47.46 -12.20 48.01
C LYS A 2 47.41 -12.94 46.67
N ARG A 3 46.39 -13.76 46.44
CA ARG A 3 46.13 -14.37 45.13
C ARG A 3 45.40 -13.36 44.25
N VAL A 4 46.05 -12.96 43.17
CA VAL A 4 45.47 -12.12 42.09
C VAL A 4 44.76 -13.10 41.13
N PHE A 5 43.43 -12.95 41.01
CA PHE A 5 42.65 -13.58 39.97
C PHE A 5 42.66 -12.67 38.75
N LEU A 6 43.29 -13.14 37.66
CA LEU A 6 43.26 -12.50 36.37
C LEU A 6 41.98 -12.95 35.64
N PHE A 7 40.96 -12.08 35.53
CA PHE A 7 39.82 -12.33 34.69
C PHE A 7 40.20 -11.92 33.26
N LEU A 8 40.33 -12.90 32.36
CA LEU A 8 40.48 -12.70 30.93
C LEU A 8 39.05 -12.44 30.37
N GLY A 9 38.68 -11.18 30.19
CA GLY A 9 37.47 -10.80 29.51
C GLY A 9 37.62 -11.05 28.01
N MET A 10 36.94 -12.06 27.49
CA MET A 10 36.66 -12.15 26.05
C MET A 10 35.69 -11.03 25.70
N LEU A 11 36.18 -9.99 25.05
CA LEU A 11 35.36 -9.06 24.29
C LEU A 11 34.72 -9.84 23.13
N LEU A 12 33.47 -10.23 23.29
CA LEU A 12 32.61 -10.60 22.17
C LEU A 12 32.35 -9.28 21.42
N GLN A 13 33.08 -9.02 20.34
CA GLN A 13 32.64 -8.03 19.35
C GLN A 13 31.39 -8.62 18.70
N ALA A 14 30.21 -8.23 19.21
CA ALA A 14 29.00 -8.34 18.45
C ALA A 14 29.21 -7.41 17.22
N ALA A 15 29.46 -8.00 16.07
CA ALA A 15 29.26 -7.31 14.82
C ALA A 15 27.75 -6.97 14.78
N PHE A 16 27.42 -5.72 15.03
CA PHE A 16 26.12 -5.18 14.66
C PHE A 16 26.11 -5.22 13.12
N THR A 17 25.62 -6.30 12.55
CA THR A 17 25.08 -6.25 11.20
C THR A 17 23.86 -5.34 11.33
N PHE A 18 23.98 -4.09 10.87
CA PHE A 18 22.81 -3.28 10.61
C PHE A 18 21.90 -4.15 9.73
N ALA A 19 20.67 -4.36 10.18
CA ALA A 19 19.69 -5.04 9.38
C ALA A 19 19.50 -4.19 8.12
N GLN A 20 20.00 -4.67 6.99
CA GLN A 20 19.71 -4.09 5.69
C GLN A 20 18.25 -4.44 5.37
N PHE A 21 17.53 -3.50 4.80
CA PHE A 21 16.21 -3.76 4.23
C PHE A 21 16.37 -4.62 2.98
N ASP A 22 15.26 -5.02 2.39
CA ASP A 22 15.28 -5.79 1.15
C ASP A 22 15.98 -5.01 0.01
N GLY A 23 16.69 -5.74 -0.81
CA GLY A 23 17.55 -5.20 -1.87
C GLY A 23 16.80 -4.92 -3.17
N PRO A 24 17.54 -4.58 -4.24
CA PRO A 24 16.97 -4.28 -5.55
C PRO A 24 16.26 -5.50 -6.15
N VAL A 25 15.48 -5.24 -7.20
CA VAL A 25 14.74 -6.27 -7.94
C VAL A 25 15.65 -7.44 -8.34
N GLY A 26 15.14 -8.66 -8.16
CA GLY A 26 15.86 -9.92 -8.46
C GLY A 26 16.77 -10.43 -7.34
N THR A 27 16.89 -9.73 -6.22
CA THR A 27 17.57 -10.24 -5.01
C THR A 27 16.63 -11.07 -4.14
N GLU A 28 17.17 -12.02 -3.38
CA GLU A 28 16.39 -12.83 -2.45
C GLU A 28 15.72 -11.95 -1.38
N GLY A 29 14.43 -12.15 -1.16
CA GLY A 29 13.64 -11.39 -0.19
C GLY A 29 13.22 -9.99 -0.66
N CYS A 30 13.44 -9.64 -1.93
CA CYS A 30 12.96 -8.38 -2.52
C CYS A 30 11.42 -8.31 -2.45
N LYS A 31 10.90 -7.18 -1.99
CA LYS A 31 9.46 -6.92 -1.80
C LYS A 31 8.84 -6.12 -2.94
N ALA A 32 9.61 -5.77 -3.97
CA ALA A 32 9.14 -4.98 -5.11
C ALA A 32 7.88 -5.59 -5.74
N VAL A 33 6.88 -4.76 -6.00
CA VAL A 33 5.63 -5.15 -6.65
C VAL A 33 5.76 -4.90 -8.15
N ALA A 34 5.72 -5.96 -8.96
CA ALA A 34 5.73 -5.81 -10.41
C ALA A 34 4.42 -5.18 -10.90
N ILE A 35 4.46 -4.38 -11.96
CA ILE A 35 3.27 -3.80 -12.61
C ILE A 35 2.23 -4.87 -13.03
N SER A 36 2.69 -6.10 -13.28
CA SER A 36 1.86 -7.25 -13.63
C SER A 36 1.48 -8.14 -12.44
N ASP A 37 1.71 -7.70 -11.21
CA ASP A 37 1.37 -8.48 -10.02
C ASP A 37 -0.14 -8.72 -9.95
N SER A 38 -0.53 -9.98 -9.85
CA SER A 38 -1.95 -10.39 -9.86
C SER A 38 -2.74 -9.95 -8.62
N ARG A 39 -2.06 -9.47 -7.58
CA ARG A 39 -2.69 -8.92 -6.38
C ARG A 39 -3.18 -7.48 -6.58
N ILE A 40 -2.74 -6.80 -7.65
CA ILE A 40 -3.20 -5.45 -7.97
C ILE A 40 -4.66 -5.53 -8.44
N VAL A 41 -5.55 -4.83 -7.76
CA VAL A 41 -7.00 -4.81 -8.02
C VAL A 41 -7.48 -3.50 -8.64
N SER A 42 -6.75 -2.40 -8.46
CA SER A 42 -7.03 -1.08 -9.04
C SER A 42 -5.77 -0.23 -9.10
N TRP A 43 -5.89 0.96 -9.71
CA TRP A 43 -4.84 1.95 -9.87
C TRP A 43 -5.35 3.34 -9.53
N ALA A 44 -4.43 4.31 -9.39
CA ALA A 44 -4.74 5.71 -9.24
C ALA A 44 -5.79 6.15 -10.27
N TYR A 45 -6.88 6.78 -9.78
CA TYR A 45 -7.95 7.31 -10.62
C TYR A 45 -7.72 8.79 -10.93
N GLY A 46 -7.28 9.58 -9.93
CA GLY A 46 -6.97 10.98 -10.09
C GLY A 46 -5.64 11.35 -9.45
N VAL A 47 -4.95 12.28 -10.05
CA VAL A 47 -3.66 12.81 -9.58
C VAL A 47 -3.70 14.33 -9.65
N GLN A 48 -3.45 14.99 -8.52
CA GLN A 48 -3.27 16.44 -8.43
C GLN A 48 -1.84 16.72 -7.98
N VAL A 49 -1.12 17.61 -8.66
CA VAL A 49 0.28 17.89 -8.36
C VAL A 49 0.49 19.36 -8.05
N LYS A 50 1.14 19.59 -6.92
CA LYS A 50 1.72 20.89 -6.58
C LYS A 50 3.20 20.84 -6.94
N ARG A 51 3.53 21.40 -8.10
CA ARG A 51 4.89 21.40 -8.65
C ARG A 51 5.90 22.05 -7.71
N GLY A 52 6.97 21.37 -7.40
CA GLY A 52 8.18 21.89 -6.76
C GLY A 52 9.12 22.57 -7.76
N PHE A 53 10.38 22.67 -7.38
CA PHE A 53 11.38 23.45 -8.14
C PHE A 53 12.37 22.53 -8.88
N THR A 54 13.01 23.10 -9.90
CA THR A 54 14.06 22.39 -10.68
C THR A 54 15.38 22.24 -9.93
N ALA A 55 15.51 22.88 -8.78
CA ALA A 55 16.68 22.79 -7.88
C ALA A 55 16.28 23.10 -6.43
N PRO A 56 17.06 22.61 -5.40
CA PRO A 56 16.79 22.82 -3.97
C PRO A 56 16.78 24.28 -3.63
N ASN A 57 16.45 25.23 -3.70
CA ASN A 57 16.42 26.69 -3.53
C ASN A 57 16.21 27.44 -4.85
N GLY A 58 15.68 26.72 -5.87
CA GLY A 58 15.32 27.29 -7.15
C GLY A 58 14.07 28.14 -7.08
N THR A 59 13.82 28.90 -8.14
CA THR A 59 12.58 29.68 -8.32
C THR A 59 11.80 29.22 -9.55
N THR A 60 12.38 28.35 -10.38
CA THR A 60 11.75 27.78 -11.57
C THR A 60 11.10 26.46 -11.17
N ARG A 61 9.79 26.32 -11.41
CA ARG A 61 9.06 25.09 -11.17
C ARG A 61 9.34 24.08 -12.27
N VAL A 62 9.27 22.78 -11.89
CA VAL A 62 9.29 21.69 -12.88
C VAL A 62 8.03 21.74 -13.75
N SER A 63 8.16 21.22 -14.98
CA SER A 63 7.06 21.21 -15.95
C SER A 63 6.96 19.90 -16.74
N TYR A 64 7.72 18.87 -16.37
CA TYR A 64 7.70 17.60 -17.07
C TYR A 64 6.48 16.78 -16.70
N GLY A 65 5.81 16.23 -17.73
CA GLY A 65 4.66 15.35 -17.62
C GLY A 65 3.36 16.06 -17.20
N THR A 66 2.27 15.32 -17.29
CA THR A 66 0.92 15.75 -16.95
C THR A 66 0.29 14.76 -15.96
N PRO A 67 -0.70 15.14 -15.14
CA PRO A 67 -1.31 14.26 -14.13
C PRO A 67 -1.83 12.94 -14.68
N ASP A 68 -2.36 12.91 -15.92
CA ASP A 68 -2.86 11.71 -16.59
C ASP A 68 -1.77 10.65 -16.82
N MET A 69 -0.50 11.05 -16.91
CA MET A 69 0.63 10.12 -17.05
C MET A 69 0.85 9.23 -15.83
N ALA A 70 0.29 9.60 -14.68
CA ALA A 70 0.36 8.82 -13.43
C ALA A 70 -1.00 8.20 -13.03
N GLN A 71 -2.00 8.25 -13.92
CA GLN A 71 -3.30 7.61 -13.74
C GLN A 71 -3.33 6.24 -14.43
N GLY A 72 -4.02 5.28 -13.81
CA GLY A 72 -4.12 3.93 -14.36
C GLY A 72 -2.81 3.16 -14.32
N VAL A 73 -2.69 2.21 -15.24
CA VAL A 73 -1.54 1.28 -15.31
C VAL A 73 -0.36 1.97 -15.99
N PRO A 74 0.82 2.08 -15.33
CA PRO A 74 2.02 2.62 -15.97
C PRO A 74 2.44 1.82 -17.22
N ASP A 75 3.03 2.48 -18.20
CA ASP A 75 3.49 1.83 -19.43
C ASP A 75 4.88 1.17 -19.36
N SER A 76 5.50 1.18 -18.18
CA SER A 76 6.85 0.64 -17.93
C SER A 76 7.95 1.35 -18.73
N THR A 77 7.73 2.59 -19.15
CA THR A 77 8.77 3.42 -19.79
C THR A 77 9.32 4.45 -18.81
N THR A 78 10.52 4.97 -19.09
CA THR A 78 11.13 6.05 -18.32
C THR A 78 10.68 7.44 -18.77
N THR A 79 9.71 7.53 -19.67
CA THR A 79 9.27 8.80 -20.27
C THR A 79 7.83 9.18 -19.94
N THR A 80 7.02 8.23 -19.48
CA THR A 80 5.64 8.49 -19.08
C THR A 80 5.59 8.63 -17.56
N ALA A 81 5.80 9.85 -17.08
CA ALA A 81 5.83 10.18 -15.66
C ALA A 81 5.48 11.64 -15.45
N ILE A 82 5.09 12.00 -14.26
CA ILE A 82 4.93 13.39 -13.82
C ILE A 82 5.96 13.75 -12.76
N SER A 83 6.80 14.74 -13.05
CA SER A 83 7.84 15.22 -12.13
C SER A 83 7.25 16.07 -11.01
N LEU A 84 7.55 15.73 -9.77
CA LEU A 84 7.12 16.52 -8.62
C LEU A 84 8.02 17.75 -8.41
N GLY A 85 9.33 17.61 -8.61
CA GLY A 85 10.31 18.66 -8.33
C GLY A 85 10.62 18.81 -6.84
N PHE A 86 11.71 19.47 -6.52
CA PHE A 86 12.15 19.68 -5.13
C PHE A 86 11.07 20.37 -4.29
N GLY A 87 10.63 19.69 -3.23
CA GLY A 87 9.54 20.12 -2.37
C GLY A 87 8.16 20.09 -3.03
N GLY A 88 8.03 19.36 -4.13
CA GLY A 88 6.73 19.13 -4.79
C GLY A 88 5.92 18.04 -4.10
N GLU A 89 4.62 18.05 -4.33
CA GLU A 89 3.66 17.15 -3.72
C GLU A 89 2.71 16.59 -4.79
N ALA A 90 2.31 15.34 -4.65
CA ALA A 90 1.20 14.75 -5.41
C ALA A 90 0.13 14.24 -4.45
N LEU A 91 -1.13 14.57 -4.71
CA LEU A 91 -2.30 13.99 -4.05
C LEU A 91 -2.98 13.04 -5.03
N ILE A 92 -3.11 11.78 -4.63
CA ILE A 92 -3.65 10.70 -5.45
C ILE A 92 -4.99 10.27 -4.87
N THR A 93 -6.00 10.11 -5.73
CA THR A 93 -7.31 9.56 -5.39
C THR A 93 -7.57 8.28 -6.16
N PHE A 94 -8.56 7.51 -5.74
CA PHE A 94 -8.85 6.17 -6.24
C PHE A 94 -10.33 6.01 -6.56
N ASP A 95 -10.65 5.05 -7.42
CA ASP A 95 -12.02 4.63 -7.73
C ASP A 95 -12.70 3.86 -6.58
N ARG A 96 -11.96 3.60 -5.52
CA ARG A 96 -12.36 2.89 -4.30
C ARG A 96 -11.41 3.19 -3.15
N PRO A 97 -11.78 3.00 -1.88
CA PRO A 97 -10.83 3.18 -0.80
C PRO A 97 -9.80 2.04 -0.76
N ILE A 98 -8.55 2.36 -0.38
CA ILE A 98 -7.58 1.36 0.05
C ILE A 98 -7.96 0.93 1.48
N VAL A 99 -7.82 -0.37 1.77
CA VAL A 99 -8.14 -0.94 3.08
C VAL A 99 -6.94 -1.72 3.62
N ASN A 100 -6.81 -1.77 4.95
CA ASN A 100 -5.78 -2.55 5.61
C ASN A 100 -6.14 -4.04 5.52
N GLY A 101 -5.59 -4.72 4.53
CA GLY A 101 -5.77 -6.14 4.27
C GLY A 101 -4.58 -6.96 4.75
N ARG A 102 -4.46 -8.19 4.27
CA ARG A 102 -3.31 -9.04 4.56
C ARG A 102 -2.12 -8.62 3.68
N GLY A 103 -1.01 -8.25 4.30
CA GLY A 103 0.23 -7.84 3.64
C GLY A 103 0.15 -6.43 3.06
N PHE A 104 0.76 -6.19 1.92
CA PHE A 104 0.81 -4.84 1.35
C PHE A 104 -0.54 -4.40 0.79
N ASP A 105 -0.91 -3.15 1.05
CA ASP A 105 -2.20 -2.58 0.67
C ASP A 105 -2.14 -1.77 -0.61
N PHE A 106 -1.01 -1.15 -0.89
CA PHE A 106 -0.76 -0.42 -2.13
C PHE A 106 0.72 -0.36 -2.48
N ALA A 107 1.05 0.07 -3.69
CA ALA A 107 2.42 0.25 -4.13
C ALA A 107 2.56 1.52 -4.98
N VAL A 108 3.66 2.26 -4.78
CA VAL A 108 3.99 3.50 -5.50
C VAL A 108 5.06 3.21 -6.53
N PHE A 109 4.83 3.63 -7.78
CA PHE A 109 5.70 3.41 -8.92
C PHE A 109 6.36 4.72 -9.35
N GLU A 110 7.64 4.62 -9.68
CA GLU A 110 8.52 5.68 -10.15
C GLU A 110 9.26 5.21 -11.41
N ASN A 111 10.03 6.05 -12.10
CA ASN A 111 10.70 5.72 -13.36
C ASN A 111 12.24 5.77 -13.31
N PRO A 112 12.95 5.25 -12.29
CA PRO A 112 14.39 5.43 -12.14
C PRO A 112 15.16 4.86 -13.33
N PHE A 113 16.23 5.53 -13.71
CA PHE A 113 17.10 5.13 -14.81
C PHE A 113 17.97 3.89 -14.51
N GLY A 114 17.88 3.34 -13.29
CA GLY A 114 18.60 2.13 -12.88
C GLY A 114 18.63 1.93 -11.37
N PRO A 115 19.12 0.77 -10.90
CA PRO A 115 19.00 0.34 -9.51
C PRO A 115 19.77 1.16 -8.48
N ASN A 116 20.63 2.08 -8.93
CA ASN A 116 21.44 2.98 -8.09
C ASN A 116 21.11 4.46 -8.35
N PHE A 117 20.06 4.74 -9.09
CA PHE A 117 19.56 6.09 -9.33
C PHE A 117 18.12 6.13 -8.79
N LEU A 118 18.01 6.45 -7.51
CA LEU A 118 16.75 6.43 -6.78
C LEU A 118 16.36 7.85 -6.41
N GLU A 119 15.20 8.28 -6.84
CA GLU A 119 14.56 9.54 -6.45
C GLU A 119 13.45 9.17 -5.46
N LEU A 120 13.53 9.70 -4.24
CA LEU A 120 12.72 9.22 -3.13
C LEU A 120 11.56 10.18 -2.82
N ALA A 121 10.45 9.62 -2.34
CA ALA A 121 9.36 10.41 -1.80
C ALA A 121 8.85 9.85 -0.47
N PHE A 122 8.49 10.74 0.45
CA PHE A 122 7.67 10.40 1.59
C PHE A 122 6.26 10.02 1.13
N VAL A 123 5.68 9.06 1.84
CA VAL A 123 4.32 8.58 1.58
C VAL A 123 3.45 8.83 2.80
N GLU A 124 2.33 9.46 2.58
CA GLU A 124 1.31 9.74 3.57
C GLU A 124 -0.04 9.25 3.08
N VAL A 125 -0.91 8.87 4.00
CA VAL A 125 -2.28 8.47 3.69
C VAL A 125 -3.29 9.25 4.52
N SER A 126 -4.51 9.37 4.00
CA SER A 126 -5.61 10.03 4.69
C SER A 126 -6.94 9.35 4.37
N SER A 127 -7.82 9.30 5.35
CA SER A 127 -9.21 8.85 5.19
C SER A 127 -10.19 10.00 4.99
N ASP A 128 -9.83 11.23 5.40
CA ASP A 128 -10.70 12.42 5.39
C ASP A 128 -10.20 13.58 4.51
N GLY A 129 -8.96 13.50 4.00
CA GLY A 129 -8.32 14.56 3.21
C GLY A 129 -7.76 15.73 4.02
N GLU A 130 -7.96 15.74 5.34
CA GLU A 130 -7.48 16.77 6.26
C GLU A 130 -6.31 16.27 7.11
N HIS A 131 -6.43 15.07 7.70
CA HIS A 131 -5.42 14.45 8.54
C HIS A 131 -4.60 13.45 7.74
N PHE A 132 -3.31 13.74 7.56
CA PHE A 132 -2.39 12.88 6.82
C PHE A 132 -1.39 12.21 7.75
N PHE A 133 -1.22 10.90 7.58
CA PHE A 133 -0.36 10.06 8.39
C PHE A 133 0.80 9.54 7.55
N ARG A 134 2.01 9.94 7.92
CA ARG A 134 3.24 9.57 7.21
C ARG A 134 3.73 8.21 7.64
N PHE A 135 4.07 7.36 6.67
CA PHE A 135 4.79 6.13 6.94
C PHE A 135 6.15 6.43 7.60
N PRO A 136 6.55 5.68 8.64
CA PRO A 136 7.79 5.93 9.36
C PRO A 136 9.00 5.57 8.49
N ALA A 137 9.46 6.52 7.69
CA ALA A 137 10.61 6.37 6.81
C ALA A 137 11.88 6.06 7.61
N THR A 138 12.75 5.22 7.05
CA THR A 138 14.09 4.94 7.59
C THR A 138 15.13 5.03 6.49
N SER A 139 16.24 5.72 6.77
CA SER A 139 17.41 5.83 5.88
C SER A 139 18.67 5.35 6.59
N LEU A 140 19.37 4.41 5.98
CA LEU A 140 20.72 3.95 6.38
C LEU A 140 21.81 4.51 5.46
N SER A 141 21.44 5.30 4.45
CA SER A 141 22.36 5.97 3.54
C SER A 141 23.22 6.99 4.30
N THR A 142 24.51 7.05 3.97
CA THR A 142 25.47 7.93 4.64
C THR A 142 25.95 9.09 3.76
N SER A 143 25.63 9.05 2.47
CA SER A 143 25.97 10.08 1.49
C SER A 143 25.23 9.85 0.17
N SER A 144 25.18 10.85 -0.71
CA SER A 144 24.62 10.76 -2.06
C SER A 144 25.34 9.78 -3.01
N SER A 145 26.49 9.24 -2.61
CA SER A 145 27.16 8.14 -3.32
C SER A 145 26.84 6.75 -2.76
N ASP A 146 26.02 6.68 -1.71
CA ASP A 146 25.63 5.46 -0.99
C ASP A 146 24.11 5.21 -1.11
N VAL A 147 23.54 5.49 -2.29
CA VAL A 147 22.12 5.38 -2.59
C VAL A 147 21.84 3.98 -3.13
N MET A 148 21.25 3.11 -2.29
CA MET A 148 20.94 1.72 -2.62
C MET A 148 19.62 1.29 -1.99
N ALA A 149 18.82 0.49 -2.69
CA ALA A 149 17.49 0.04 -2.26
C ALA A 149 17.45 -0.50 -0.83
N GLN A 150 18.46 -1.29 -0.42
CA GLN A 150 18.55 -1.87 0.93
C GLN A 150 18.83 -0.88 2.06
N HIS A 151 19.03 0.40 1.74
CA HIS A 151 19.22 1.45 2.75
C HIS A 151 17.91 2.14 3.14
N TYR A 152 16.81 1.87 2.43
CA TYR A 152 15.56 2.60 2.64
C TYR A 152 14.41 1.68 2.99
N ASN A 153 13.55 2.15 3.89
CA ASN A 153 12.25 1.56 4.19
C ASN A 153 11.20 2.66 4.30
N ASN A 154 9.97 2.36 3.87
CA ASN A 154 8.83 3.28 3.90
C ASN A 154 9.11 4.62 3.17
N LEU A 155 9.88 4.57 2.09
CA LEU A 155 10.09 5.64 1.12
C LEU A 155 9.77 5.09 -0.28
N ALA A 156 8.97 5.82 -1.06
CA ALA A 156 8.72 5.49 -2.46
C ALA A 156 9.97 5.76 -3.33
N GLY A 157 10.06 5.17 -4.53
CA GLY A 157 11.20 5.35 -5.44
C GLY A 157 12.38 4.40 -5.21
N LYS A 158 12.15 3.34 -4.46
CA LYS A 158 13.19 2.38 -4.05
C LYS A 158 13.59 1.39 -5.14
N TYR A 159 12.76 1.16 -6.16
CA TYR A 159 12.93 0.11 -7.16
C TYR A 159 12.91 0.67 -8.58
N GLU A 160 13.51 -0.08 -9.51
CA GLU A 160 13.60 0.28 -10.92
C GLU A 160 12.24 0.34 -11.63
N VAL A 161 12.20 0.98 -12.80
CA VAL A 161 10.99 1.14 -13.62
C VAL A 161 10.25 -0.18 -13.84
N GLY A 162 8.91 -0.15 -13.72
CA GLY A 162 8.05 -1.33 -13.79
C GLY A 162 7.88 -2.07 -12.46
N TYR A 163 8.48 -1.56 -11.37
CA TYR A 163 8.37 -2.11 -10.04
C TYR A 163 8.05 -1.03 -9.00
N GLY A 164 6.99 -1.24 -8.24
CA GLY A 164 6.54 -0.32 -7.19
C GLY A 164 7.09 -0.66 -5.81
N THR A 165 7.27 0.37 -5.00
CA THR A 165 7.56 0.24 -3.56
C THR A 165 6.25 -0.03 -2.82
N PRO A 166 6.10 -1.18 -2.14
CA PRO A 166 4.87 -1.53 -1.42
C PRO A 166 4.79 -0.84 -0.05
N PHE A 167 3.56 -0.63 0.39
CA PHE A 167 3.21 -0.07 1.69
C PHE A 167 2.11 -0.90 2.35
N ASP A 168 2.22 -1.08 3.67
CA ASP A 168 1.30 -1.83 4.51
C ASP A 168 0.72 -0.88 5.57
N LEU A 169 -0.59 -0.68 5.58
CA LEU A 169 -1.26 0.24 6.51
C LEU A 169 -1.12 -0.20 7.97
N SER A 170 -0.75 -1.45 8.22
CA SER A 170 -0.42 -1.93 9.57
C SER A 170 0.85 -1.31 10.14
N ASP A 171 1.75 -0.77 9.31
CA ASP A 171 2.94 -0.02 9.74
C ASP A 171 2.61 1.33 10.38
N LEU A 172 1.39 1.83 10.18
CA LEU A 172 0.93 3.07 10.80
C LEU A 172 0.31 2.82 12.18
N PRO A 173 0.48 3.73 13.13
CA PRO A 173 -0.22 3.64 14.42
C PRO A 173 -1.73 3.76 14.23
N ASP A 174 -2.50 3.27 15.20
CA ASP A 174 -3.92 3.55 15.28
C ASP A 174 -4.13 4.98 15.77
N ASP A 175 -5.03 5.71 15.12
CA ASP A 175 -5.39 7.09 15.45
C ASP A 175 -6.89 7.31 15.18
N GLU A 176 -7.55 8.16 15.96
CA GLU A 176 -8.99 8.42 15.82
C GLU A 176 -9.35 9.13 14.50
N ASN A 177 -8.38 9.79 13.86
CA ASN A 177 -8.53 10.47 12.57
C ASN A 177 -8.05 9.61 11.39
N LEU A 178 -7.66 8.34 11.62
CA LEU A 178 -7.18 7.43 10.59
C LEU A 178 -8.06 6.18 10.51
N ASP A 179 -9.00 6.17 9.59
CA ASP A 179 -9.74 4.96 9.25
C ASP A 179 -8.97 4.16 8.19
N LYS A 180 -8.17 3.19 8.66
CA LYS A 180 -7.38 2.29 7.79
C LYS A 180 -8.27 1.41 6.88
N MET A 181 -9.57 1.33 7.14
CA MET A 181 -10.52 0.62 6.28
C MET A 181 -11.15 1.53 5.23
N ASN A 182 -10.73 2.81 5.16
CA ASN A 182 -11.28 3.80 4.24
C ASN A 182 -10.22 4.84 3.82
N ILE A 183 -9.02 4.40 3.42
CA ILE A 183 -7.99 5.31 2.91
C ILE A 183 -8.41 5.78 1.52
N ARG A 184 -8.64 7.08 1.39
CA ARG A 184 -9.12 7.71 0.16
C ARG A 184 -8.03 8.48 -0.58
N PHE A 185 -6.98 8.86 0.13
CA PHE A 185 -5.90 9.68 -0.38
C PHE A 185 -4.55 9.07 -0.06
N VAL A 186 -3.67 9.08 -1.06
CA VAL A 186 -2.23 8.92 -0.88
C VAL A 186 -1.59 10.24 -1.25
N ARG A 187 -0.75 10.77 -0.37
CA ARG A 187 0.05 11.97 -0.65
C ARG A 187 1.51 11.60 -0.72
N LEU A 188 2.15 12.00 -1.81
CA LEU A 188 3.58 11.86 -2.00
C LEU A 188 4.23 13.23 -1.83
N ILE A 189 5.35 13.28 -1.14
CA ILE A 189 6.14 14.50 -0.94
C ILE A 189 7.57 14.18 -1.33
N ASP A 190 8.10 14.90 -2.31
CA ASP A 190 9.48 14.76 -2.76
C ASP A 190 10.48 14.91 -1.60
N VAL A 191 11.46 14.02 -1.54
CA VAL A 191 12.57 14.10 -0.57
C VAL A 191 13.62 15.06 -1.10
N THR A 192 13.92 16.11 -0.35
CA THR A 192 15.00 17.02 -0.67
C THR A 192 16.33 16.46 -0.13
N GLU A 193 17.17 15.95 -1.03
CA GLU A 193 18.47 15.34 -0.71
C GLU A 193 19.29 16.17 0.29
N GLY A 194 19.78 15.51 1.34
CA GLY A 194 20.67 16.12 2.32
C GLY A 194 20.02 17.15 3.25
N VAL A 195 18.73 17.39 3.12
CA VAL A 195 17.93 18.33 3.93
C VAL A 195 16.91 17.59 4.77
N ASP A 196 16.12 16.73 4.14
CA ASP A 196 15.08 15.97 4.83
C ASP A 196 15.65 14.84 5.69
N THR A 197 14.91 14.47 6.73
CA THR A 197 15.31 13.45 7.69
C THR A 197 14.24 12.37 7.82
N ASP A 198 14.70 11.15 8.14
CA ASP A 198 13.84 10.01 8.45
C ASP A 198 13.17 10.15 9.83
N ALA A 199 12.35 9.17 10.20
CA ALA A 199 11.63 9.15 11.47
C ALA A 199 12.55 9.11 12.72
N GLN A 200 13.82 8.78 12.56
CA GLN A 200 14.84 8.75 13.61
C GLN A 200 15.74 10.00 13.60
N GLY A 201 15.56 10.91 12.64
CA GLY A 201 16.36 12.14 12.47
C GLY A 201 17.64 11.94 11.68
N ASN A 202 17.81 10.79 10.97
CA ASN A 202 18.93 10.59 10.06
C ASN A 202 18.66 11.34 8.75
N VAL A 203 19.67 11.97 8.19
CA VAL A 203 19.57 12.65 6.90
C VAL A 203 19.30 11.62 5.80
N ILE A 204 18.34 11.94 4.93
CA ILE A 204 18.04 11.11 3.76
C ILE A 204 18.88 11.63 2.60
N TYR A 205 19.59 10.73 1.94
CA TYR A 205 20.29 10.98 0.69
C TYR A 205 19.60 10.18 -0.40
N ASP A 206 19.35 10.81 -1.53
CA ASP A 206 18.87 10.18 -2.75
C ASP A 206 19.73 10.60 -3.96
N SER A 207 19.32 10.29 -5.16
CA SER A 207 20.10 10.62 -6.34
C SER A 207 19.91 12.08 -6.72
N PRO A 208 20.98 12.86 -6.86
CA PRO A 208 20.88 14.26 -7.26
C PRO A 208 20.36 14.36 -8.71
N CYS A 209 19.24 15.01 -8.90
CA CYS A 209 18.51 15.06 -10.16
C CYS A 209 18.07 16.47 -10.57
N ALA A 210 18.82 17.50 -10.21
CA ALA A 210 18.52 18.86 -10.67
C ALA A 210 18.53 18.95 -12.21
N GLY A 211 17.42 19.38 -12.79
CA GLY A 211 17.22 19.47 -14.24
C GLY A 211 16.74 20.83 -14.70
N SER A 212 16.48 20.96 -15.99
CA SER A 212 15.93 22.20 -16.58
C SER A 212 14.40 22.24 -16.59
N TYR A 213 13.73 21.10 -16.53
CA TYR A 213 12.26 20.95 -16.58
C TYR A 213 11.73 19.75 -15.76
N SER A 214 12.62 18.85 -15.31
CA SER A 214 12.34 17.69 -14.47
C SER A 214 13.33 17.68 -13.32
N ALA A 215 12.90 17.33 -12.13
CA ALA A 215 13.70 17.13 -10.94
C ALA A 215 12.89 16.45 -9.85
N GLY A 216 13.57 15.83 -8.86
CA GLY A 216 12.92 15.13 -7.77
C GLY A 216 12.13 13.92 -8.25
N PHE A 217 11.25 13.42 -7.42
CA PHE A 217 10.46 12.22 -7.65
C PHE A 217 9.59 12.30 -8.91
N ASP A 218 9.68 11.30 -9.77
CA ASP A 218 8.95 11.19 -11.03
C ASP A 218 7.85 10.09 -10.91
N LEU A 219 6.63 10.48 -10.57
CA LEU A 219 5.51 9.56 -10.36
C LEU A 219 5.00 8.96 -11.68
N THR A 220 4.87 7.62 -11.72
CA THR A 220 4.27 6.89 -12.85
C THR A 220 2.93 6.24 -12.52
N GLY A 221 2.64 5.96 -11.25
CA GLY A 221 1.36 5.41 -10.83
C GLY A 221 1.34 4.93 -9.38
N VAL A 222 0.14 4.67 -8.88
CA VAL A 222 -0.08 4.03 -7.58
C VAL A 222 -1.06 2.88 -7.75
N ALA A 223 -0.61 1.67 -7.42
CA ALA A 223 -1.42 0.45 -7.48
C ALA A 223 -2.11 0.19 -6.14
N VAL A 224 -3.35 -0.27 -6.17
CA VAL A 224 -4.11 -0.73 -5.00
C VAL A 224 -4.12 -2.25 -4.98
N MET A 225 -3.78 -2.85 -3.84
CA MET A 225 -3.71 -4.29 -3.64
C MET A 225 -4.83 -4.79 -2.72
N ASN A 226 -5.15 -4.08 -1.64
CA ASN A 226 -6.28 -4.34 -0.78
C ASN A 226 -7.28 -3.18 -0.86
N ALA A 227 -8.51 -3.45 -1.27
CA ALA A 227 -9.46 -2.41 -1.61
C ALA A 227 -10.87 -2.66 -1.09
N GLY A 228 -11.58 -1.58 -0.77
CA GLY A 228 -12.99 -1.57 -0.46
C GLY A 228 -13.89 -1.62 -1.72
N VAL A 229 -15.16 -1.32 -1.52
CA VAL A 229 -16.16 -1.33 -2.60
C VAL A 229 -15.89 -0.18 -3.57
N PRO A 230 -15.91 -0.44 -4.90
CA PRO A 230 -15.77 0.60 -5.90
C PRO A 230 -16.85 1.69 -5.77
N TYR A 231 -16.47 2.94 -6.03
CA TYR A 231 -17.42 4.03 -6.20
C TYR A 231 -18.15 3.91 -7.54
N MET A 232 -19.34 4.46 -7.61
CA MET A 232 -19.97 4.81 -8.88
C MET A 232 -19.30 6.07 -9.41
N ILE A 233 -19.04 6.14 -10.72
CA ILE A 233 -18.32 7.24 -11.35
C ILE A 233 -19.15 7.78 -12.51
N SER A 234 -19.24 9.12 -12.59
CA SER A 234 -19.72 9.86 -13.76
C SER A 234 -18.57 10.74 -14.26
N ASP A 235 -17.96 10.31 -15.34
CA ASP A 235 -16.80 10.94 -15.99
C ASP A 235 -17.15 11.65 -17.31
N CYS A 236 -18.45 11.82 -17.56
CA CYS A 236 -19.01 12.49 -18.75
C CYS A 236 -18.71 11.79 -20.09
N GLU A 237 -17.96 10.69 -20.13
CA GLU A 237 -17.49 10.07 -21.37
C GLU A 237 -18.62 9.43 -22.20
N SER A 238 -19.75 9.07 -21.57
CA SER A 238 -20.91 8.51 -22.30
C SER A 238 -21.74 9.58 -23.05
N ILE A 239 -21.51 10.88 -22.78
CA ILE A 239 -22.27 11.97 -23.41
C ILE A 239 -21.85 12.14 -24.87
N ALA A 240 -22.83 12.15 -25.75
CA ALA A 240 -22.58 12.31 -27.18
C ALA A 240 -22.27 13.77 -27.55
N LEU A 241 -21.05 14.05 -28.01
CA LEU A 241 -20.61 15.34 -28.54
C LEU A 241 -19.87 15.15 -29.86
N SER A 242 -19.97 16.16 -30.73
CA SER A 242 -19.06 16.26 -31.89
C SER A 242 -17.63 16.53 -31.41
N ALA A 243 -16.63 16.19 -32.23
CA ALA A 243 -15.24 16.48 -31.89
C ALA A 243 -15.03 18.00 -31.74
N ASP A 244 -14.23 18.38 -30.73
CA ASP A 244 -13.88 19.77 -30.40
C ASP A 244 -15.10 20.70 -30.35
N SER A 245 -16.08 20.33 -29.51
CA SER A 245 -17.36 21.04 -29.39
C SER A 245 -17.85 21.12 -27.94
N HIS A 246 -18.85 21.93 -27.74
CA HIS A 246 -19.63 22.02 -26.52
C HIS A 246 -21.10 22.18 -26.85
N GLU A 247 -21.96 21.97 -25.88
CA GLU A 247 -23.39 22.21 -26.01
C GLU A 247 -23.89 23.12 -24.90
N LEU A 248 -24.61 24.17 -25.29
CA LEU A 248 -25.37 25.05 -24.41
C LEU A 248 -26.86 24.80 -24.60
N ILE A 249 -27.61 24.91 -23.53
CA ILE A 249 -29.06 24.84 -23.60
C ILE A 249 -29.63 26.09 -24.26
N ASP A 250 -30.57 25.90 -25.19
CA ASP A 250 -31.36 26.94 -25.81
C ASP A 250 -32.77 26.46 -26.17
N ALA A 251 -33.51 27.27 -26.89
CA ALA A 251 -34.87 26.93 -27.34
C ALA A 251 -34.95 25.80 -28.37
N THR A 252 -33.79 25.38 -28.96
CA THR A 252 -33.75 24.33 -30.00
C THR A 252 -33.48 22.95 -29.43
N ASN A 253 -32.84 22.88 -28.27
CA ASN A 253 -32.38 21.60 -27.65
C ASN A 253 -32.95 21.35 -26.26
N GLY A 254 -33.64 22.34 -25.64
CA GLY A 254 -34.29 22.24 -24.35
C GLY A 254 -35.80 21.96 -24.45
N THR A 255 -36.40 21.51 -23.35
CA THR A 255 -37.85 21.34 -23.21
C THR A 255 -38.47 22.57 -22.54
N LEU A 256 -39.46 23.20 -23.17
CA LEU A 256 -40.14 24.39 -22.64
C LEU A 256 -40.92 24.05 -21.37
N GLY A 257 -40.59 24.73 -20.26
CA GLY A 257 -41.32 24.68 -18.99
C GLY A 257 -42.53 25.59 -18.94
N GLY A 258 -43.36 25.42 -17.91
CA GLY A 258 -44.55 26.27 -17.69
C GLY A 258 -44.25 27.73 -17.30
N ASP A 259 -43.03 28.01 -16.91
CA ASP A 259 -42.49 29.33 -16.55
C ASP A 259 -41.87 30.08 -17.73
N GLY A 260 -41.84 29.45 -18.93
CA GLY A 260 -41.28 30.02 -20.14
C GLY A 260 -39.77 29.83 -20.31
N ASN A 261 -39.14 29.09 -19.43
CA ASN A 261 -37.74 28.68 -19.52
C ASN A 261 -37.62 27.32 -20.20
N TYR A 262 -36.43 27.01 -20.70
CA TYR A 262 -36.11 25.70 -21.28
C TYR A 262 -35.26 24.90 -20.30
N TYR A 263 -35.52 23.60 -20.20
CA TYR A 263 -34.86 22.67 -19.29
C TYR A 263 -34.26 21.48 -20.05
N LYS A 264 -33.08 21.04 -19.63
CA LYS A 264 -32.44 19.86 -20.17
C LYS A 264 -31.58 19.20 -19.08
N ASP A 265 -31.60 17.89 -19.05
CA ASP A 265 -30.64 17.08 -18.32
C ASP A 265 -29.62 16.51 -19.30
N TYR A 266 -28.35 16.74 -19.04
CA TYR A 266 -27.27 15.97 -19.65
C TYR A 266 -26.97 14.79 -18.75
N THR A 267 -27.11 13.57 -19.27
CA THR A 267 -26.99 12.35 -18.44
C THR A 267 -25.74 11.56 -18.78
N ASP A 268 -25.05 11.11 -17.73
CA ASP A 268 -23.95 10.17 -17.81
C ASP A 268 -24.17 9.07 -16.78
N GLY A 269 -24.40 7.84 -17.26
CA GLY A 269 -24.89 6.76 -16.41
C GLY A 269 -26.24 7.11 -15.79
N ASP A 270 -26.35 7.02 -14.47
CA ASP A 270 -27.53 7.40 -13.69
C ASP A 270 -27.47 8.83 -13.12
N ILE A 271 -26.44 9.60 -13.46
CA ILE A 271 -26.27 10.99 -13.05
C ILE A 271 -26.81 11.95 -14.12
N ALA A 272 -27.54 12.97 -13.67
CA ALA A 272 -28.06 14.07 -14.46
C ALA A 272 -27.40 15.39 -14.03
N TYR A 273 -26.94 16.14 -15.01
CA TYR A 273 -26.41 17.49 -14.90
C TYR A 273 -27.44 18.45 -15.46
N GLU A 274 -28.06 19.27 -14.59
CA GLU A 274 -29.17 20.13 -14.99
C GLU A 274 -28.69 21.36 -15.76
N ALA A 275 -29.42 21.70 -16.80
CA ALA A 275 -29.25 22.93 -17.58
C ALA A 275 -30.57 23.68 -17.72
N VAL A 276 -30.52 25.02 -17.67
CA VAL A 276 -31.68 25.89 -17.77
C VAL A 276 -31.42 27.00 -18.77
N GLY A 277 -32.27 27.12 -19.78
CA GLY A 277 -32.31 28.23 -20.74
C GLY A 277 -33.30 29.27 -20.26
N LEU A 278 -32.83 30.32 -19.58
CA LEU A 278 -33.64 31.41 -19.08
C LEU A 278 -34.12 32.35 -20.20
N TYR A 279 -35.16 33.11 -19.93
CA TYR A 279 -35.71 34.13 -20.86
C TYR A 279 -36.01 33.58 -22.26
N GLY A 280 -36.73 32.45 -22.32
CA GLY A 280 -37.07 31.80 -23.58
C GLY A 280 -35.87 31.16 -24.30
N GLY A 281 -34.88 30.71 -23.55
CA GLY A 281 -33.64 30.06 -24.07
C GLY A 281 -32.57 31.04 -24.53
N SER A 282 -32.73 32.34 -24.19
CA SER A 282 -31.75 33.36 -24.61
C SER A 282 -30.51 33.44 -23.72
N PHE A 283 -30.56 32.82 -22.53
CA PHE A 283 -29.47 32.84 -21.57
C PHE A 283 -29.31 31.43 -20.94
N ALA A 284 -28.21 30.76 -21.23
CA ALA A 284 -27.92 29.47 -20.68
C ALA A 284 -27.35 29.55 -19.25
N CYS A 285 -27.85 28.70 -18.35
CA CYS A 285 -27.34 28.48 -17.01
C CYS A 285 -27.28 26.98 -16.73
N GLY A 286 -26.61 26.58 -15.67
CA GLY A 286 -26.44 25.18 -15.31
C GLY A 286 -25.27 24.56 -16.06
N PHE A 287 -25.34 23.28 -16.31
CA PHE A 287 -24.24 22.50 -16.91
C PHE A 287 -24.41 22.39 -18.43
N GLY A 288 -23.27 22.39 -19.14
CA GLY A 288 -23.19 22.06 -20.55
C GLY A 288 -21.94 21.20 -20.81
N PRO A 289 -22.05 20.08 -21.54
CA PRO A 289 -20.90 19.22 -21.82
C PRO A 289 -19.96 19.89 -22.83
N SER A 290 -18.66 19.64 -22.64
CA SER A 290 -17.57 20.10 -23.51
C SER A 290 -16.55 18.98 -23.72
N ASN A 291 -15.93 18.94 -24.91
CA ASN A 291 -14.76 18.13 -25.23
C ASN A 291 -13.66 18.95 -25.90
N HIS A 292 -13.62 20.25 -25.62
CA HIS A 292 -12.55 21.10 -26.10
C HIS A 292 -11.21 20.71 -25.47
N THR A 293 -10.21 20.43 -26.29
CA THR A 293 -8.84 20.12 -25.87
C THR A 293 -7.91 21.34 -26.00
N THR A 294 -8.43 22.47 -26.46
CA THR A 294 -7.70 23.74 -26.54
C THR A 294 -8.56 24.84 -25.94
N ALA A 295 -7.97 25.90 -25.44
CA ALA A 295 -8.67 27.08 -24.90
C ALA A 295 -9.42 27.88 -25.98
N ALA A 296 -10.03 27.20 -26.96
CA ALA A 296 -10.77 27.75 -28.05
C ALA A 296 -12.22 27.98 -27.66
N GLY A 297 -12.54 29.07 -27.12
CA GLY A 297 -13.89 29.43 -26.71
C GLY A 297 -13.90 29.91 -25.28
N TYR A 298 -14.00 31.20 -25.13
CA TYR A 298 -13.79 31.95 -23.89
C TYR A 298 -14.55 31.39 -22.66
N TYR A 299 -15.66 30.71 -22.87
CA TYR A 299 -16.55 30.22 -21.80
C TYR A 299 -16.85 28.74 -21.82
N SER A 300 -16.29 28.00 -22.75
CA SER A 300 -16.70 26.61 -23.03
C SER A 300 -15.59 25.59 -22.86
N SER A 301 -14.43 25.98 -22.31
CA SER A 301 -13.32 25.09 -22.03
C SER A 301 -12.73 25.32 -20.65
N ALA A 302 -12.13 24.28 -20.08
CA ALA A 302 -11.28 24.37 -18.92
C ALA A 302 -10.02 25.23 -19.21
N SER A 303 -9.25 25.57 -18.18
CA SER A 303 -7.94 26.20 -18.34
C SER A 303 -6.99 25.27 -19.13
N LEU A 304 -5.96 25.83 -19.78
CA LEU A 304 -5.04 25.04 -20.60
C LEU A 304 -4.39 23.89 -19.83
N GLN A 305 -3.98 24.15 -18.59
CA GLN A 305 -3.34 23.14 -17.75
C GLN A 305 -4.34 22.06 -17.29
N ALA A 306 -5.58 22.44 -17.02
CA ALA A 306 -6.63 21.47 -16.71
C ALA A 306 -6.97 20.60 -17.91
N LEU A 307 -6.94 21.12 -19.15
CA LEU A 307 -7.15 20.35 -20.38
C LEU A 307 -6.11 19.24 -20.58
N GLU A 308 -4.88 19.42 -20.08
CA GLU A 308 -3.84 18.41 -20.14
C GLU A 308 -4.10 17.21 -19.23
N GLY A 309 -4.94 17.35 -18.18
CA GLY A 309 -5.27 16.28 -17.22
C GLY A 309 -6.73 15.82 -17.25
N ALA A 310 -7.56 16.38 -18.14
CA ALA A 310 -8.96 16.00 -18.26
C ALA A 310 -9.12 14.69 -19.03
N GLY A 311 -10.22 13.98 -18.76
CA GLY A 311 -10.79 13.03 -19.71
C GLY A 311 -11.10 13.72 -21.05
N SER A 312 -11.64 12.95 -22.01
CA SER A 312 -11.98 13.57 -23.30
C SER A 312 -13.19 14.49 -23.21
N LYS A 313 -14.03 14.34 -22.17
CA LYS A 313 -15.24 15.14 -21.94
C LYS A 313 -15.37 15.56 -20.48
N TYR A 314 -15.98 16.70 -20.26
CA TYR A 314 -16.23 17.28 -18.94
C TYR A 314 -17.46 18.21 -19.01
N MET A 315 -18.00 18.63 -17.86
CA MET A 315 -19.04 19.62 -17.78
C MET A 315 -18.47 21.02 -17.54
N VAL A 316 -19.02 22.01 -18.23
CA VAL A 316 -18.82 23.43 -17.92
C VAL A 316 -20.05 23.93 -17.19
N GLY A 317 -19.87 24.44 -15.99
CA GLY A 317 -20.91 25.10 -15.20
C GLY A 317 -21.04 26.55 -15.58
N TYR A 318 -22.23 26.96 -15.93
CA TYR A 318 -22.61 28.37 -16.24
C TYR A 318 -23.38 28.89 -15.05
N TYR A 319 -22.66 29.48 -14.07
CA TYR A 319 -23.28 30.03 -12.88
C TYR A 319 -23.89 31.42 -13.16
N SER A 320 -25.06 31.68 -12.61
CA SER A 320 -25.71 32.98 -12.67
C SER A 320 -26.38 33.29 -11.34
N ASP A 321 -26.09 34.46 -10.79
CA ASP A 321 -26.78 35.08 -9.67
C ASP A 321 -27.97 35.93 -10.10
N TYR A 322 -28.31 35.92 -11.40
CA TYR A 322 -29.41 36.68 -11.99
C TYR A 322 -30.73 35.95 -11.78
N GLY A 323 -31.64 36.53 -11.00
CA GLY A 323 -32.99 36.03 -10.81
C GLY A 323 -33.26 35.42 -9.44
N GLU A 324 -34.56 35.21 -9.14
CA GLU A 324 -35.04 34.76 -7.82
C GLU A 324 -34.85 33.26 -7.54
N THR A 325 -34.28 32.48 -8.45
CA THR A 325 -34.03 31.03 -8.28
C THR A 325 -32.57 30.67 -8.56
N PRO A 326 -31.78 30.54 -7.52
CA PRO A 326 -30.32 30.47 -7.63
C PRO A 326 -29.71 29.08 -7.90
N LEU A 327 -30.49 28.01 -8.04
CA LEU A 327 -29.93 26.66 -8.15
C LEU A 327 -30.01 26.18 -9.60
N HIS A 328 -29.02 26.51 -10.40
CA HIS A 328 -28.96 26.09 -11.80
C HIS A 328 -27.86 25.08 -12.10
N ASN A 329 -26.78 25.10 -11.33
CA ASN A 329 -25.68 24.10 -11.49
C ASN A 329 -25.95 22.94 -10.55
N VAL A 330 -26.83 22.02 -10.94
CA VAL A 330 -27.29 20.91 -10.11
C VAL A 330 -26.85 19.57 -10.68
N ILE A 331 -26.27 18.74 -9.82
CA ILE A 331 -26.01 17.31 -10.06
C ILE A 331 -26.98 16.51 -9.22
N ARG A 332 -27.64 15.51 -9.81
CA ARG A 332 -28.54 14.59 -9.13
C ARG A 332 -28.60 13.23 -9.83
N LYS A 333 -29.21 12.25 -9.19
CA LYS A 333 -29.57 11.02 -9.91
C LYS A 333 -30.76 11.28 -10.84
N ALA A 334 -30.72 10.69 -12.01
CA ALA A 334 -31.78 10.87 -13.03
C ALA A 334 -33.14 10.34 -12.56
N ASP A 335 -33.16 9.33 -11.70
CA ASP A 335 -34.36 8.75 -11.10
C ASP A 335 -34.85 9.50 -9.84
N GLY A 336 -34.09 10.51 -9.37
CA GLY A 336 -34.42 11.29 -8.19
C GLY A 336 -34.12 10.61 -6.84
N SER A 337 -33.47 9.44 -6.84
CA SER A 337 -33.09 8.76 -5.60
C SER A 337 -31.91 9.47 -4.92
N SER A 338 -31.74 9.23 -3.61
CA SER A 338 -30.61 9.74 -2.83
C SER A 338 -29.32 8.99 -3.14
N PHE A 339 -28.20 9.59 -2.81
CA PHE A 339 -26.84 9.05 -2.93
C PHE A 339 -25.91 9.67 -1.89
N TYR A 340 -24.72 9.07 -1.72
CA TYR A 340 -23.64 9.55 -0.85
C TYR A 340 -22.48 10.01 -1.72
N PRO A 341 -22.32 11.33 -1.99
CA PRO A 341 -21.22 11.84 -2.80
C PRO A 341 -19.88 11.58 -2.12
N GLN A 342 -18.85 11.26 -2.90
CA GLN A 342 -17.50 11.05 -2.43
C GLN A 342 -16.59 12.19 -2.84
N GLY A 343 -16.64 12.63 -4.10
CA GLY A 343 -15.87 13.74 -4.58
C GLY A 343 -16.09 14.05 -6.04
N ILE A 344 -15.51 15.16 -6.49
CA ILE A 344 -15.55 15.63 -7.87
C ILE A 344 -14.28 16.43 -8.15
N TYR A 345 -13.78 16.38 -9.38
CA TYR A 345 -12.74 17.29 -9.81
C TYR A 345 -13.35 18.60 -10.32
N VAL A 346 -12.78 19.72 -9.90
CA VAL A 346 -13.17 21.07 -10.33
C VAL A 346 -11.97 21.80 -10.91
N ALA A 347 -12.22 22.64 -11.91
CA ALA A 347 -11.19 23.48 -12.51
C ALA A 347 -11.79 24.85 -12.90
N PRO A 348 -10.98 25.93 -12.95
CA PRO A 348 -11.43 27.18 -13.53
C PRO A 348 -11.68 26.99 -15.04
N SER A 349 -12.67 27.69 -15.59
CA SER A 349 -12.75 27.84 -17.05
C SER A 349 -11.56 28.65 -17.57
N SER A 350 -11.28 28.54 -18.87
CA SER A 350 -10.23 29.37 -19.50
C SER A 350 -10.49 30.88 -19.33
N ALA A 351 -11.75 31.30 -19.30
CA ALA A 351 -12.12 32.69 -19.06
C ALA A 351 -11.76 33.13 -17.63
N MET A 352 -12.12 32.32 -16.62
CA MET A 352 -11.83 32.62 -15.22
C MET A 352 -10.31 32.62 -14.97
N TYR A 353 -9.61 31.60 -15.45
CA TYR A 353 -8.15 31.53 -15.35
C TYR A 353 -7.47 32.76 -15.94
N ASN A 354 -7.82 33.13 -17.18
CA ASN A 354 -7.20 34.28 -17.85
C ASN A 354 -7.53 35.61 -17.15
N HIS A 355 -8.72 35.74 -16.56
CA HIS A 355 -9.11 36.94 -15.81
C HIS A 355 -8.18 37.12 -14.58
N PHE A 356 -8.03 36.10 -13.74
CA PHE A 356 -7.20 36.19 -12.55
C PHE A 356 -5.70 36.24 -12.88
N ALA A 357 -5.23 35.53 -13.90
CA ALA A 357 -3.84 35.57 -14.35
C ALA A 357 -3.45 36.95 -14.90
N ALA A 358 -4.39 37.67 -15.56
CA ALA A 358 -4.12 38.98 -16.12
C ALA A 358 -4.34 40.15 -15.12
N SER A 359 -5.18 39.93 -14.09
CA SER A 359 -5.67 40.98 -13.19
C SER A 359 -5.28 40.74 -11.74
N PHE A 360 -4.10 40.13 -11.49
CA PHE A 360 -3.63 39.90 -10.12
C PHE A 360 -3.72 41.13 -9.27
N THR A 361 -4.49 41.06 -8.20
CA THR A 361 -4.58 42.09 -7.15
C THR A 361 -4.56 41.41 -5.80
N ALA A 362 -3.63 41.79 -4.94
CA ALA A 362 -3.51 41.22 -3.59
C ALA A 362 -4.85 41.34 -2.84
N GLY A 363 -5.29 40.22 -2.25
CA GLY A 363 -6.55 40.12 -1.53
C GLY A 363 -7.74 39.62 -2.36
N MET A 364 -7.61 39.47 -3.68
CA MET A 364 -8.66 38.87 -4.52
C MET A 364 -8.82 37.37 -4.22
N TRP A 365 -10.03 36.87 -4.37
CA TRP A 365 -10.34 35.43 -4.26
C TRP A 365 -11.59 35.09 -5.08
N GLU A 366 -11.62 33.81 -5.48
CA GLU A 366 -12.77 33.17 -6.11
C GLU A 366 -12.96 31.80 -5.51
N THR A 367 -14.19 31.42 -5.15
CA THR A 367 -14.53 30.11 -4.61
C THR A 367 -15.64 29.44 -5.40
N ILE A 368 -15.59 28.09 -5.43
CA ILE A 368 -16.72 27.25 -5.78
C ILE A 368 -17.21 26.55 -4.52
N THR A 369 -18.52 26.58 -4.27
CA THR A 369 -19.17 25.91 -3.14
C THR A 369 -20.17 24.89 -3.65
N ALA A 370 -20.04 23.63 -3.22
CA ALA A 370 -21.03 22.58 -3.38
C ALA A 370 -21.92 22.52 -2.14
N THR A 371 -23.24 22.54 -2.33
CA THR A 371 -24.23 22.40 -1.25
C THR A 371 -25.11 21.19 -1.54
N GLY A 372 -25.14 20.23 -0.60
CA GLY A 372 -26.03 19.07 -0.65
C GLY A 372 -27.45 19.41 -0.18
N TYR A 373 -28.45 18.78 -0.76
CA TYR A 373 -29.85 18.92 -0.37
C TYR A 373 -30.54 17.56 -0.30
N ASP A 374 -31.32 17.32 0.72
CA ASP A 374 -32.20 16.16 0.83
C ASP A 374 -33.41 16.22 -0.13
N ALA A 375 -34.25 15.17 -0.14
CA ALA A 375 -35.44 15.11 -0.97
C ALA A 375 -36.50 16.16 -0.60
N ALA A 376 -36.46 16.71 0.61
CA ALA A 376 -37.34 17.80 1.06
C ALA A 376 -36.80 19.19 0.69
N GLY A 377 -35.58 19.27 0.14
CA GLY A 377 -34.89 20.52 -0.19
C GLY A 377 -34.18 21.15 1.01
N THR A 378 -33.98 20.38 2.09
CA THR A 378 -33.20 20.83 3.25
C THR A 378 -31.71 20.67 2.94
N GLU A 379 -30.91 21.67 3.28
CA GLU A 379 -29.45 21.60 3.16
C GLU A 379 -28.86 20.53 4.08
N THR A 380 -28.01 19.66 3.55
CA THR A 380 -27.36 18.56 4.27
C THR A 380 -25.91 18.89 4.66
N GLY A 381 -25.23 19.74 3.89
CA GLY A 381 -23.87 20.17 4.14
C GLY A 381 -23.33 21.04 3.02
N THR A 382 -22.16 21.64 3.24
CA THR A 382 -21.44 22.47 2.26
C THR A 382 -19.96 22.16 2.24
N VAL A 383 -19.37 22.23 1.04
CA VAL A 383 -17.91 22.16 0.83
C VAL A 383 -17.49 23.30 -0.09
N THR A 384 -16.38 23.96 0.22
CA THR A 384 -15.88 25.10 -0.54
C THR A 384 -14.42 24.90 -0.91
N VAL A 385 -14.08 25.17 -2.18
CA VAL A 385 -12.72 25.17 -2.72
C VAL A 385 -12.40 26.53 -3.32
N TYR A 386 -11.17 27.02 -3.13
CA TYR A 386 -10.68 28.22 -3.77
C TYR A 386 -10.14 27.90 -5.16
N LEU A 387 -10.65 28.57 -6.18
CA LEU A 387 -10.11 28.54 -7.54
C LEU A 387 -9.04 29.62 -7.76
N ALA A 388 -9.11 30.70 -6.97
CA ALA A 388 -8.05 31.69 -6.81
C ALA A 388 -8.06 32.20 -5.36
N ASP A 389 -6.88 32.33 -4.73
CA ASP A 389 -6.76 32.86 -3.36
C ASP A 389 -5.51 33.74 -3.19
N TYR A 390 -5.65 35.02 -3.49
CA TYR A 390 -4.58 35.99 -3.36
C TYR A 390 -4.60 36.78 -2.05
N ARG A 391 -5.36 36.31 -1.04
CA ARG A 391 -5.51 37.04 0.23
C ARG A 391 -4.23 37.13 1.04
N ASN A 392 -3.42 36.09 0.97
CA ASN A 392 -2.13 36.01 1.68
C ASN A 392 -0.98 35.67 0.72
N SER A 393 -1.17 35.88 -0.56
CA SER A 393 -0.27 35.42 -1.60
C SER A 393 1.12 36.02 -1.49
N GLN A 394 2.13 35.16 -1.52
CA GLN A 394 3.52 35.50 -1.80
C GLN A 394 3.93 34.98 -3.19
N ASP A 395 3.14 34.09 -3.77
CA ASP A 395 3.33 33.46 -5.08
C ASP A 395 2.01 33.39 -5.83
N PRO A 396 1.70 34.38 -6.66
CA PRO A 396 0.44 34.42 -7.43
C PRO A 396 0.23 33.22 -8.34
N GLU A 397 1.32 32.58 -8.79
CA GLU A 397 1.21 31.38 -9.64
C GLU A 397 0.78 30.14 -8.85
N ALA A 398 1.12 30.08 -7.55
CA ALA A 398 0.71 28.98 -6.69
C ALA A 398 -0.74 29.12 -6.19
N ASP A 399 -1.24 30.36 -6.12
CA ASP A 399 -2.53 30.68 -5.53
C ASP A 399 -3.67 30.79 -6.57
N LEU A 400 -3.38 30.56 -7.84
CA LEU A 400 -4.35 30.39 -8.92
C LEU A 400 -4.38 28.92 -9.35
N VAL A 401 -5.55 28.29 -9.23
CA VAL A 401 -5.76 26.92 -9.71
C VAL A 401 -5.60 26.89 -11.24
N LYS A 402 -4.77 25.99 -11.73
CA LYS A 402 -4.44 25.82 -13.15
C LYS A 402 -4.91 24.48 -13.69
N GLU A 403 -4.98 23.49 -12.82
CA GLU A 403 -5.25 22.08 -13.11
C GLU A 403 -6.54 21.67 -12.41
N TRP A 404 -6.95 20.41 -12.57
CA TRP A 404 -8.05 19.86 -11.82
C TRP A 404 -7.71 19.73 -10.35
N VAL A 405 -8.60 20.21 -9.47
CA VAL A 405 -8.51 20.11 -8.01
C VAL A 405 -9.61 19.18 -7.52
N TYR A 406 -9.27 18.23 -6.69
CA TYR A 406 -10.25 17.36 -6.06
C TYR A 406 -11.01 18.09 -4.96
N MET A 407 -12.35 18.08 -5.06
CA MET A 407 -13.29 18.59 -4.06
C MET A 407 -13.91 17.41 -3.34
N ASP A 408 -13.52 17.18 -2.09
CA ASP A 408 -14.11 16.13 -1.27
C ASP A 408 -15.54 16.48 -0.87
N LEU A 409 -16.50 15.64 -1.25
CA LEU A 409 -17.92 15.90 -1.04
C LEU A 409 -18.55 15.09 0.10
N GLN A 410 -17.77 14.29 0.85
CA GLN A 410 -18.34 13.43 1.91
C GLN A 410 -19.05 14.21 3.01
N ALA A 411 -18.58 15.44 3.31
CA ALA A 411 -19.21 16.32 4.29
C ALA A 411 -20.66 16.73 3.92
N LEU A 412 -21.09 16.51 2.67
CA LEU A 412 -22.49 16.71 2.26
C LEU A 412 -23.43 15.64 2.82
N GLY A 413 -22.90 14.46 3.21
CA GLY A 413 -23.72 13.34 3.68
C GLY A 413 -24.65 12.77 2.61
N GLU A 414 -25.74 12.11 3.03
CA GLU A 414 -26.76 11.65 2.10
C GLU A 414 -27.53 12.84 1.52
N CYS A 415 -27.60 12.93 0.20
CA CYS A 415 -28.35 13.97 -0.49
C CYS A 415 -29.06 13.44 -1.73
N SER A 416 -30.09 14.14 -2.18
CA SER A 416 -30.80 13.86 -3.44
C SER A 416 -30.28 14.71 -4.60
N LYS A 417 -29.61 15.82 -4.29
CA LYS A 417 -28.95 16.70 -5.27
C LYS A 417 -27.85 17.53 -4.63
N ILE A 418 -26.91 17.96 -5.46
CA ILE A 418 -25.84 18.90 -5.12
C ILE A 418 -26.00 20.11 -6.02
N ALA A 419 -25.96 21.33 -5.44
CA ALA A 419 -25.94 22.58 -6.19
C ALA A 419 -24.58 23.27 -6.03
N PHE A 420 -24.05 23.82 -7.12
CA PHE A 420 -22.77 24.54 -7.13
C PHE A 420 -23.01 26.03 -7.30
N THR A 421 -22.31 26.85 -6.52
CA THR A 421 -22.34 28.31 -6.57
C THR A 421 -20.91 28.85 -6.60
N LEU A 422 -20.75 30.02 -7.24
CA LEU A 422 -19.49 30.76 -7.23
C LEU A 422 -19.64 32.01 -6.33
N ALA A 423 -18.56 32.39 -5.67
CA ALA A 423 -18.43 33.63 -4.95
C ALA A 423 -17.06 34.25 -5.14
N SER A 424 -16.98 35.57 -5.24
CA SER A 424 -15.74 36.31 -5.39
C SER A 424 -15.84 37.65 -4.67
N ASN A 425 -14.71 38.23 -4.29
CA ASN A 425 -14.66 39.64 -3.92
C ASN A 425 -14.37 40.59 -5.10
N ASP A 426 -14.17 40.05 -6.30
CA ASP A 426 -14.11 40.83 -7.54
C ASP A 426 -15.54 41.05 -8.08
N VAL A 427 -16.15 42.15 -7.66
CA VAL A 427 -17.55 42.45 -7.93
C VAL A 427 -17.72 43.86 -8.55
N ALA A 428 -18.70 43.98 -9.44
CA ALA A 428 -19.18 45.25 -10.00
C ALA A 428 -20.57 45.55 -9.44
N GLY A 429 -20.63 46.25 -8.33
CA GLY A 429 -21.86 46.46 -7.59
C GLY A 429 -22.31 45.20 -6.83
N ILE A 430 -23.43 44.61 -7.24
CA ILE A 430 -23.96 43.35 -6.67
C ILE A 430 -23.63 42.13 -7.52
N TYR A 431 -23.02 42.31 -8.69
CA TYR A 431 -22.72 41.23 -9.64
C TYR A 431 -21.25 40.85 -9.60
N LEU A 432 -20.97 39.59 -9.86
CA LEU A 432 -19.61 39.10 -10.07
C LEU A 432 -19.00 39.81 -11.29
N ASN A 433 -17.80 40.37 -11.14
CA ASN A 433 -16.99 40.88 -12.23
C ASN A 433 -16.09 39.78 -12.79
N ALA A 434 -15.69 38.82 -11.92
CA ALA A 434 -15.03 37.60 -12.34
C ALA A 434 -15.95 36.75 -13.25
N PRO A 435 -15.41 36.06 -14.25
CA PRO A 435 -16.17 35.15 -15.10
C PRO A 435 -16.83 34.03 -14.31
N SER A 436 -18.14 33.86 -14.41
CA SER A 436 -18.97 32.93 -13.64
C SER A 436 -19.02 31.54 -14.27
N PHE A 437 -17.87 31.01 -14.69
CA PHE A 437 -17.76 29.71 -15.39
C PHE A 437 -16.69 28.84 -14.74
N PHE A 438 -17.04 27.60 -14.47
CA PHE A 438 -16.15 26.60 -13.91
C PHE A 438 -16.32 25.27 -14.64
N CYS A 439 -15.43 24.31 -14.44
CA CYS A 439 -15.52 22.99 -15.03
C CYS A 439 -15.55 21.92 -13.94
N VAL A 440 -16.27 20.83 -14.20
CA VAL A 440 -16.32 19.65 -13.33
C VAL A 440 -16.16 18.38 -14.14
N ASP A 441 -15.53 17.35 -13.50
CA ASP A 441 -15.32 16.02 -14.08
C ASP A 441 -15.18 14.99 -12.97
N GLY A 442 -15.29 13.69 -13.31
CA GLY A 442 -14.97 12.59 -12.41
C GLY A 442 -15.80 12.59 -11.11
N PHE A 443 -17.12 12.82 -11.19
CA PHE A 443 -17.98 12.75 -10.02
C PHE A 443 -18.10 11.33 -9.49
N THR A 444 -17.72 11.13 -8.22
CA THR A 444 -17.76 9.84 -7.53
C THR A 444 -18.78 9.82 -6.41
N TYR A 445 -19.53 8.73 -6.27
CA TYR A 445 -20.59 8.57 -5.28
C TYR A 445 -20.84 7.09 -4.90
N LYS A 446 -21.58 6.86 -3.81
CA LYS A 446 -22.11 5.56 -3.39
C LYS A 446 -23.63 5.60 -3.39
N ASN A 447 -24.29 4.46 -3.68
CA ASN A 447 -25.74 4.35 -3.60
C ASN A 447 -26.23 4.14 -2.16
N ASP A 448 -25.37 3.60 -1.29
CA ASP A 448 -25.61 3.42 0.13
C ASP A 448 -24.32 3.68 0.94
N ASN A 449 -24.44 3.78 2.25
CA ASN A 449 -23.34 3.95 3.17
C ASN A 449 -23.16 2.70 4.06
N ALA A 450 -23.41 1.52 3.50
CA ALA A 450 -23.19 0.28 4.21
C ALA A 450 -21.71 0.14 4.59
N PRO A 451 -21.41 -0.27 5.84
CA PRO A 451 -20.02 -0.54 6.23
C PRO A 451 -19.40 -1.58 5.31
N PHE A 452 -18.18 -1.32 4.88
CA PHE A 452 -17.41 -2.32 4.14
C PHE A 452 -17.04 -3.48 5.06
N VAL A 453 -17.31 -4.70 4.64
CA VAL A 453 -16.93 -5.92 5.36
C VAL A 453 -15.76 -6.57 4.63
N LEU A 454 -14.60 -6.54 5.28
CA LEU A 454 -13.43 -7.31 4.87
C LEU A 454 -13.49 -8.67 5.60
N PRO A 455 -13.69 -9.78 4.89
CA PRO A 455 -13.88 -11.09 5.51
C PRO A 455 -12.62 -11.59 6.20
N MET A 456 -12.79 -12.50 7.17
CA MET A 456 -11.68 -13.23 7.76
C MET A 456 -10.93 -14.03 6.70
N ASP A 457 -9.59 -14.04 6.80
CA ASP A 457 -8.69 -14.90 6.04
C ASP A 457 -7.81 -15.71 6.99
N LEU A 458 -7.63 -17.01 6.72
CA LEU A 458 -6.99 -17.95 7.63
C LEU A 458 -6.04 -18.87 6.90
N ILE A 459 -4.80 -18.91 7.37
CA ILE A 459 -3.75 -19.80 6.87
C ILE A 459 -3.43 -20.85 7.93
N THR A 460 -3.47 -22.12 7.55
CA THR A 460 -2.87 -23.20 8.34
C THR A 460 -1.37 -23.19 8.13
N LEU A 461 -0.59 -23.08 9.20
CA LEU A 461 0.87 -23.14 9.15
C LEU A 461 1.38 -24.55 9.51
N ALA A 462 2.59 -24.88 9.08
CA ALA A 462 3.18 -26.20 9.36
C ALA A 462 3.21 -26.52 10.87
N ALA A 463 2.92 -27.75 11.23
CA ALA A 463 3.05 -28.23 12.61
C ALA A 463 4.51 -28.19 13.07
N THR A 464 4.73 -27.87 14.33
CA THR A 464 6.06 -27.79 14.97
C THR A 464 6.12 -28.66 16.22
N VAL A 465 7.30 -28.86 16.79
CA VAL A 465 7.53 -29.62 18.02
C VAL A 465 6.78 -30.97 18.00
N VAL A 466 6.89 -31.69 16.87
CA VAL A 466 6.25 -32.98 16.71
C VAL A 466 7.08 -34.05 17.46
N THR A 467 6.43 -34.81 18.34
CA THR A 467 7.01 -35.93 19.09
C THR A 467 6.32 -37.25 18.73
N GLU A 468 6.48 -38.27 19.53
CA GLU A 468 5.77 -39.53 19.39
C GLU A 468 4.26 -39.40 19.70
N GLU A 469 3.90 -38.53 20.63
CA GLU A 469 2.54 -38.44 21.16
C GLU A 469 1.98 -37.01 21.18
N THR A 470 2.75 -35.99 20.73
CA THR A 470 2.33 -34.60 20.73
C THR A 470 2.72 -33.88 19.44
N ALA A 471 2.01 -32.81 19.11
CA ALA A 471 2.36 -31.84 18.06
C ALA A 471 1.85 -30.46 18.42
N THR A 472 2.55 -29.42 18.00
CA THR A 472 2.08 -28.03 18.06
C THR A 472 1.56 -27.61 16.69
N LEU A 473 0.26 -27.34 16.60
CA LEU A 473 -0.43 -26.85 15.40
C LEU A 473 -0.37 -25.32 15.40
N ASN A 474 -0.13 -24.73 14.24
CA ASN A 474 0.06 -23.30 14.09
C ASN A 474 -0.90 -22.73 13.03
N GLY A 475 -1.41 -21.54 13.25
CA GLY A 475 -2.29 -20.81 12.34
C GLY A 475 -1.98 -19.32 12.33
N ASP A 476 -2.33 -18.68 11.24
CA ASP A 476 -2.21 -17.24 11.03
C ASP A 476 -3.58 -16.70 10.56
N LEU A 477 -4.25 -15.95 11.44
CA LEU A 477 -5.58 -15.42 11.25
C LEU A 477 -5.54 -13.91 11.00
N PHE A 478 -6.05 -13.48 9.88
CA PHE A 478 -6.41 -12.11 9.63
C PHE A 478 -7.93 -11.95 9.85
N ALA A 479 -8.33 -11.19 10.87
CA ALA A 479 -9.73 -11.05 11.25
C ALA A 479 -10.55 -10.18 10.28
N GLY A 480 -9.89 -9.33 9.47
CA GLY A 480 -10.56 -8.32 8.68
C GLY A 480 -11.33 -7.34 9.55
N THR A 481 -12.60 -7.09 9.19
CA THR A 481 -13.51 -6.25 10.00
C THR A 481 -14.46 -7.10 10.88
N GLU A 482 -14.28 -8.42 10.91
CA GLU A 482 -15.18 -9.34 11.60
C GLU A 482 -14.71 -9.58 13.05
N THR A 483 -15.66 -9.75 13.95
CA THR A 483 -15.38 -10.10 15.36
C THR A 483 -15.18 -11.59 15.51
N VAL A 484 -13.96 -12.04 15.82
CA VAL A 484 -13.64 -13.45 16.04
C VAL A 484 -14.17 -13.90 17.40
N THR A 485 -15.04 -14.91 17.43
CA THR A 485 -15.61 -15.49 18.66
C THR A 485 -14.97 -16.81 19.05
N ALA A 486 -14.40 -17.56 18.08
CA ALA A 486 -13.66 -18.78 18.34
C ALA A 486 -12.57 -18.98 17.28
N ARG A 487 -11.46 -19.59 17.68
CA ARG A 487 -10.38 -20.06 16.80
C ARG A 487 -9.73 -21.32 17.35
N GLY A 488 -9.07 -22.08 16.50
CA GLY A 488 -8.41 -23.33 16.91
C GLY A 488 -8.01 -24.18 15.72
N PHE A 489 -7.96 -25.48 15.96
CA PHE A 489 -7.58 -26.47 14.96
C PHE A 489 -8.52 -27.66 14.96
N GLU A 490 -8.70 -28.24 13.80
CA GLU A 490 -9.30 -29.55 13.63
C GLU A 490 -8.21 -30.50 13.11
N TYR A 491 -8.17 -31.72 13.65
CA TYR A 491 -7.20 -32.74 13.23
C TYR A 491 -7.85 -34.14 13.24
N LYS A 492 -7.30 -35.04 12.45
CA LYS A 492 -7.72 -36.44 12.35
C LYS A 492 -6.62 -37.26 11.69
N THR A 493 -6.66 -38.60 11.79
CA THR A 493 -5.90 -39.48 10.92
C THR A 493 -6.55 -39.63 9.54
N ALA A 494 -5.84 -40.13 8.55
CA ALA A 494 -6.37 -40.32 7.19
C ALA A 494 -7.57 -41.30 7.14
N ASP A 495 -7.63 -42.25 8.07
CA ASP A 495 -8.70 -43.25 8.14
C ASP A 495 -9.95 -42.76 8.89
N GLU A 496 -9.83 -41.70 9.69
CA GLU A 496 -10.95 -41.15 10.44
C GLU A 496 -11.86 -40.29 9.56
N GLN A 497 -13.17 -40.41 9.77
CA GLN A 497 -14.18 -39.63 9.04
C GLN A 497 -14.57 -38.34 9.77
N THR A 498 -14.27 -38.25 11.05
CA THR A 498 -14.66 -37.12 11.92
C THR A 498 -13.43 -36.35 12.37
N TRP A 499 -13.58 -35.02 12.40
CA TRP A 499 -12.55 -34.14 12.92
C TRP A 499 -12.62 -34.05 14.46
N THR A 500 -11.48 -34.06 15.09
CA THR A 500 -11.31 -33.68 16.51
C THR A 500 -10.95 -32.21 16.54
N SER A 501 -11.73 -31.39 17.26
CA SER A 501 -11.51 -29.95 17.38
C SER A 501 -10.82 -29.59 18.69
N VAL A 502 -9.90 -28.63 18.63
CA VAL A 502 -9.26 -28.01 19.79
C VAL A 502 -9.28 -26.48 19.61
N THR A 503 -9.71 -25.76 20.66
CA THR A 503 -9.77 -24.29 20.63
C THR A 503 -8.50 -23.65 21.20
N SER A 504 -8.12 -22.52 20.63
CA SER A 504 -7.09 -21.63 21.18
C SER A 504 -7.71 -20.54 22.05
N THR A 505 -7.04 -20.19 23.13
CA THR A 505 -7.34 -19.00 23.94
C THR A 505 -6.38 -17.87 23.65
N ASP A 506 -5.41 -18.07 22.76
CA ASP A 506 -4.49 -17.03 22.30
C ASP A 506 -5.24 -16.07 21.36
N GLY A 507 -5.20 -14.78 21.70
CA GLY A 507 -5.81 -13.71 20.91
C GLY A 507 -4.93 -13.14 19.81
N SER A 508 -3.70 -13.60 19.68
CA SER A 508 -2.75 -13.14 18.66
C SER A 508 -3.15 -13.61 17.25
N ASP A 509 -2.79 -12.86 16.22
CA ASP A 509 -3.04 -13.23 14.82
C ASP A 509 -2.34 -14.55 14.48
N ILE A 510 -1.06 -14.67 14.83
CA ILE A 510 -0.34 -15.97 14.78
C ILE A 510 -0.55 -16.66 16.12
N TYR A 511 -1.24 -17.79 16.09
CA TYR A 511 -1.58 -18.57 17.28
C TYR A 511 -1.21 -20.04 17.15
N ALA A 512 -1.07 -20.72 18.28
CA ALA A 512 -0.68 -22.12 18.32
C ALA A 512 -1.46 -22.89 19.38
N VAL A 513 -1.63 -24.20 19.17
CA VAL A 513 -2.16 -25.14 20.18
C VAL A 513 -1.33 -26.41 20.14
N THR A 514 -0.84 -26.84 21.30
CA THR A 514 -0.23 -28.17 21.42
C THR A 514 -1.30 -29.19 21.72
N ILE A 515 -1.37 -30.21 20.89
CA ILE A 515 -2.23 -31.39 21.05
C ILE A 515 -1.41 -32.57 21.58
N ASP A 516 -2.05 -33.42 22.36
CA ASP A 516 -1.45 -34.63 22.97
C ASP A 516 -2.28 -35.89 22.74
N GLY A 517 -1.79 -37.03 23.23
CA GLY A 517 -2.47 -38.30 23.08
C GLY A 517 -2.46 -38.86 21.64
N LEU A 518 -1.53 -38.41 20.81
CA LEU A 518 -1.38 -38.88 19.44
C LEU A 518 -0.77 -40.29 19.41
N THR A 519 -1.08 -41.01 18.34
CA THR A 519 -0.49 -42.34 18.10
C THR A 519 0.89 -42.17 17.46
N PRO A 520 1.94 -42.86 17.97
CA PRO A 520 3.26 -42.83 17.34
C PRO A 520 3.26 -43.34 15.90
N ASP A 521 4.22 -42.88 15.10
CA ASP A 521 4.42 -43.22 13.68
C ASP A 521 3.15 -43.13 12.82
N THR A 522 2.30 -42.16 13.13
CA THR A 522 0.99 -41.98 12.49
C THR A 522 0.93 -40.65 11.77
N GLU A 523 0.37 -40.65 10.55
CA GLU A 523 0.12 -39.44 9.78
C GLU A 523 -1.22 -38.83 10.19
N TYR A 524 -1.20 -37.53 10.49
CA TYR A 524 -2.36 -36.71 10.81
C TYR A 524 -2.56 -35.65 9.76
N ILE A 525 -3.84 -35.38 9.45
CA ILE A 525 -4.29 -34.25 8.65
C ILE A 525 -4.84 -33.22 9.64
N PHE A 526 -4.54 -31.96 9.46
CA PHE A 526 -5.07 -30.88 10.30
C PHE A 526 -5.30 -29.61 9.51
N ARG A 527 -6.17 -28.75 10.04
CA ARG A 527 -6.46 -27.41 9.51
C ARG A 527 -6.78 -26.44 10.64
N ALA A 528 -6.47 -25.19 10.46
CA ALA A 528 -6.92 -24.12 11.35
C ALA A 528 -8.39 -23.79 11.07
N PHE A 529 -9.14 -23.30 12.08
CA PHE A 529 -10.47 -22.71 11.93
C PHE A 529 -10.61 -21.43 12.73
N ALA A 530 -11.49 -20.53 12.24
CA ALA A 530 -11.92 -19.34 12.97
C ALA A 530 -13.42 -19.10 12.71
N THR A 531 -14.16 -18.66 13.74
CA THR A 531 -15.59 -18.39 13.69
C THR A 531 -15.86 -16.96 14.11
N ASN A 532 -16.69 -16.23 13.35
CA ASN A 532 -17.10 -14.87 13.68
C ASN A 532 -18.35 -14.83 14.58
N ASP A 533 -18.78 -13.63 14.98
CA ASP A 533 -19.97 -13.39 15.79
C ASP A 533 -21.29 -13.69 15.05
N GLY A 534 -21.28 -13.69 13.70
CA GLY A 534 -22.37 -14.17 12.86
C GLY A 534 -22.49 -15.69 12.78
N GLY A 535 -21.56 -16.44 13.40
CA GLY A 535 -21.51 -17.90 13.38
C GLY A 535 -20.90 -18.51 12.10
N ASN A 536 -20.33 -17.69 11.20
CA ASN A 536 -19.63 -18.17 10.01
C ASN A 536 -18.24 -18.67 10.40
N THR A 537 -17.86 -19.84 9.91
CA THR A 537 -16.54 -20.44 10.16
C THR A 537 -15.73 -20.50 8.87
N VAL A 538 -14.52 -19.99 8.91
CA VAL A 538 -13.51 -20.14 7.85
C VAL A 538 -12.48 -21.19 8.27
N TYR A 539 -11.88 -21.84 7.28
CA TYR A 539 -10.87 -22.87 7.45
C TYR A 539 -9.65 -22.52 6.61
N GLY A 540 -8.47 -22.74 7.16
CA GLY A 540 -7.23 -22.75 6.39
C GLY A 540 -7.06 -24.06 5.60
N GLU A 541 -6.05 -24.12 4.74
CA GLU A 541 -5.75 -25.33 3.97
C GLU A 541 -5.45 -26.53 4.87
N GLU A 542 -5.74 -27.74 4.39
CA GLU A 542 -5.39 -28.97 5.07
C GLU A 542 -3.91 -29.27 4.89
N LEU A 543 -3.18 -29.41 5.99
CA LEU A 543 -1.78 -29.82 6.03
C LEU A 543 -1.64 -31.17 6.75
N THR A 544 -0.50 -31.80 6.58
CA THR A 544 -0.17 -33.06 7.24
C THR A 544 1.08 -32.96 8.11
N PHE A 545 1.14 -33.77 9.15
CA PHE A 545 2.34 -34.05 9.89
C PHE A 545 2.36 -35.55 10.29
N ARG A 546 3.56 -36.08 10.57
CA ARG A 546 3.72 -37.45 11.05
C ARG A 546 4.39 -37.44 12.42
N THR A 547 3.78 -38.09 13.41
CA THR A 547 4.38 -38.29 14.72
C THR A 547 5.62 -39.16 14.61
N LEU A 548 6.56 -38.98 15.53
CA LEU A 548 7.79 -39.76 15.56
C LEU A 548 7.50 -41.23 15.93
N MET A 549 8.32 -42.11 15.42
CA MET A 549 8.29 -43.51 15.89
C MET A 549 8.76 -43.58 17.33
N VAL A 550 8.12 -44.41 18.16
CA VAL A 550 8.68 -44.78 19.45
C VAL A 550 10.04 -45.46 19.20
N GLN A 551 11.09 -44.75 19.50
CA GLN A 551 12.39 -45.38 19.57
C GLN A 551 12.37 -46.33 20.79
N SER A 552 11.91 -47.58 20.61
CA SER A 552 12.23 -48.59 21.58
C SER A 552 13.77 -48.66 21.62
N LEU A 553 14.33 -48.26 22.75
CA LEU A 553 15.66 -48.71 23.12
C LEU A 553 15.59 -50.24 23.04
N ILE A 554 15.95 -50.81 21.88
CA ILE A 554 16.41 -52.17 21.86
C ILE A 554 17.54 -52.13 22.88
N ASP A 555 17.39 -52.84 24.01
CA ASP A 555 18.48 -53.11 24.92
C ASP A 555 19.57 -53.76 24.05
N ALA A 556 20.44 -52.89 23.51
CA ALA A 556 21.61 -53.37 22.80
C ALA A 556 22.41 -54.10 23.86
N GLN A 557 22.39 -55.43 23.79
CA GLN A 557 23.27 -56.23 24.64
C GLN A 557 24.64 -55.62 24.43
N SER A 558 25.08 -54.79 25.36
CA SER A 558 26.33 -54.07 25.28
C SER A 558 27.38 -54.98 25.96
N PHE A 559 28.42 -55.33 25.24
CA PHE A 559 29.61 -55.91 25.84
C PHE A 559 30.55 -54.79 26.30
N SER A 560 31.36 -55.04 27.31
CA SER A 560 32.30 -54.05 27.83
C SER A 560 33.71 -54.28 27.25
N PHE A 561 34.36 -53.20 26.85
CA PHE A 561 35.75 -53.18 26.46
C PHE A 561 36.53 -52.09 27.19
N ARG A 562 37.86 -52.16 27.23
CA ARG A 562 38.69 -51.13 27.86
C ARG A 562 39.63 -50.48 26.85
N LEU A 563 39.94 -49.21 27.12
CA LEU A 563 40.86 -48.36 26.36
C LEU A 563 41.95 -47.85 27.29
N TYR A 564 43.21 -48.10 26.95
CA TYR A 564 44.32 -47.48 27.69
C TYR A 564 45.57 -47.35 26.80
N PRO A 565 46.42 -46.33 27.01
CA PRO A 565 46.07 -45.13 27.81
C PRO A 565 45.02 -44.29 27.16
N ASN A 566 44.12 -43.71 27.95
CA ASN A 566 43.13 -42.76 27.50
C ASN A 566 43.03 -41.63 28.54
N PRO A 567 43.60 -40.43 28.27
CA PRO A 567 44.09 -39.91 26.98
C PRO A 567 45.33 -40.57 26.41
N THR A 568 45.40 -40.64 25.07
CA THR A 568 46.53 -41.21 24.32
C THR A 568 47.30 -40.12 23.55
N ALA A 569 48.59 -40.38 23.26
CA ALA A 569 49.41 -39.58 22.35
C ALA A 569 49.51 -40.23 20.95
N GLY A 570 48.56 -41.11 20.58
CA GLY A 570 48.47 -41.78 19.29
C GLY A 570 48.38 -43.29 19.37
N ASN A 571 48.98 -43.91 20.38
CA ASN A 571 48.89 -45.39 20.59
C ASN A 571 47.85 -45.65 21.68
N VAL A 572 46.88 -46.54 21.38
CA VAL A 572 45.86 -46.97 22.33
C VAL A 572 45.63 -48.44 22.23
N HIS A 573 45.66 -49.10 23.36
CA HIS A 573 45.30 -50.52 23.49
C HIS A 573 43.80 -50.64 23.68
N VAL A 574 43.16 -51.47 22.84
CA VAL A 574 41.75 -51.84 22.94
C VAL A 574 41.71 -53.29 23.47
N GLU A 575 41.30 -53.44 24.72
CA GLU A 575 41.17 -54.77 25.37
C GLU A 575 39.81 -55.36 25.06
N LEU A 576 39.77 -56.45 24.30
CA LEU A 576 38.58 -57.13 23.81
C LEU A 576 38.64 -58.58 24.13
N GLU A 577 37.50 -59.24 24.29
CA GLU A 577 37.41 -60.69 24.31
C GLU A 577 37.76 -61.31 22.94
N ASN A 578 38.20 -62.51 22.91
CA ASN A 578 38.54 -63.25 21.67
C ASN A 578 37.35 -63.25 20.69
N GLY A 579 37.65 -63.10 19.41
CA GLY A 579 36.68 -63.02 18.31
C GLY A 579 36.87 -61.79 17.42
N THR A 580 36.33 -61.87 16.22
CA THR A 580 36.42 -60.78 15.23
C THR A 580 35.56 -59.61 15.63
N SER A 581 36.15 -58.40 15.68
CA SER A 581 35.44 -57.12 16.01
C SER A 581 35.78 -56.04 15.01
N ALA A 582 34.81 -55.24 14.65
CA ALA A 582 35.03 -54.02 13.90
C ALA A 582 35.22 -52.82 14.84
N ILE A 583 36.32 -52.10 14.70
CA ILE A 583 36.61 -50.89 15.44
C ILE A 583 36.44 -49.70 14.48
N LYS A 584 35.60 -48.71 14.85
CA LYS A 584 35.37 -47.47 14.12
C LYS A 584 35.62 -46.30 15.07
N ILE A 585 36.23 -45.20 14.56
CA ILE A 585 36.41 -43.98 15.34
C ILE A 585 35.74 -42.85 14.58
N PHE A 586 34.97 -42.08 15.29
CA PHE A 586 34.24 -40.92 14.77
C PHE A 586 34.68 -39.64 15.46
N ASP A 587 34.74 -38.54 14.72
CA ASP A 587 34.90 -37.21 15.30
C ASP A 587 33.58 -36.68 15.91
N MET A 588 33.62 -35.51 16.52
CA MET A 588 32.45 -34.92 17.15
C MET A 588 31.37 -34.45 16.16
N GLN A 589 31.65 -34.45 14.84
CA GLN A 589 30.70 -34.22 13.75
C GLN A 589 30.17 -35.55 13.15
N SER A 590 30.36 -36.69 13.85
CA SER A 590 29.96 -38.04 13.41
C SER A 590 30.63 -38.52 12.10
N ARG A 591 31.73 -37.91 11.67
CA ARG A 591 32.50 -38.39 10.51
C ARG A 591 33.41 -39.52 10.95
N GLN A 592 33.40 -40.64 10.22
CA GLN A 592 34.31 -41.73 10.47
C GLN A 592 35.74 -41.35 10.07
N VAL A 593 36.66 -41.33 11.03
CA VAL A 593 38.07 -40.95 10.84
C VAL A 593 39.03 -42.14 10.86
N PHE A 594 38.55 -43.29 11.34
CA PHE A 594 39.32 -44.53 11.37
C PHE A 594 38.39 -45.76 11.37
N ALA A 595 38.79 -46.83 10.73
CA ALA A 595 38.12 -48.12 10.82
C ALA A 595 39.11 -49.28 10.61
N THR A 596 38.93 -50.37 11.36
CA THR A 596 39.70 -51.59 11.20
C THR A 596 38.90 -52.79 11.70
N MET A 597 39.27 -53.98 11.24
CA MET A 597 38.82 -55.28 11.80
C MET A 597 39.96 -55.89 12.61
N VAL A 598 39.64 -56.44 13.78
CA VAL A 598 40.63 -57.03 14.69
C VAL A 598 40.12 -58.37 15.22
N GLU A 599 41.02 -59.19 15.61
CA GLU A 599 40.71 -60.48 16.25
C GLU A 599 41.24 -60.48 17.70
N GLY A 600 40.32 -60.22 18.66
CA GLY A 600 40.67 -60.03 20.08
C GLY A 600 41.26 -58.62 20.37
N SER A 601 41.97 -58.54 21.50
CA SER A 601 42.62 -57.29 21.93
C SER A 601 43.70 -56.83 20.95
N CYS A 602 43.84 -55.55 20.74
CA CYS A 602 44.80 -55.02 19.76
C CYS A 602 45.37 -53.66 20.20
N GLU A 603 46.46 -53.27 19.57
CA GLU A 603 47.02 -51.93 19.63
C GLU A 603 46.68 -51.17 18.37
N LEU A 604 46.11 -49.98 18.53
CA LEU A 604 45.87 -49.07 17.44
C LEU A 604 46.90 -47.94 17.47
N ASN A 605 47.52 -47.74 16.33
CA ASN A 605 48.40 -46.58 16.11
C ASN A 605 47.62 -45.51 15.32
N LEU A 606 47.21 -44.46 16.00
CA LEU A 606 46.32 -43.44 15.49
C LEU A 606 47.08 -42.17 15.14
N SER A 607 46.95 -41.72 13.91
CA SER A 607 47.46 -40.40 13.46
C SER A 607 46.32 -39.42 13.40
N LEU A 608 45.68 -39.15 14.54
CA LEU A 608 44.56 -38.22 14.65
C LEU A 608 44.99 -36.92 15.33
N PRO A 609 44.46 -35.74 14.90
CA PRO A 609 44.70 -34.49 15.62
C PRO A 609 44.27 -34.56 17.08
N SER A 610 44.86 -33.71 17.91
CA SER A 610 44.43 -33.58 19.31
C SER A 610 42.95 -33.21 19.39
N GLY A 611 42.19 -33.98 20.16
CA GLY A 611 40.74 -33.81 20.23
C GLY A 611 40.00 -34.94 20.96
N VAL A 612 38.67 -34.83 20.94
CA VAL A 612 37.76 -35.85 21.50
C VAL A 612 37.12 -36.61 20.35
N TYR A 613 37.11 -37.94 20.46
CA TYR A 613 36.56 -38.87 19.49
C TYR A 613 35.67 -39.89 20.18
N VAL A 614 34.83 -40.56 19.41
CA VAL A 614 34.04 -41.73 19.87
C VAL A 614 34.61 -42.98 19.18
N LEU A 615 35.18 -43.87 19.97
CA LEU A 615 35.59 -45.18 19.51
C LEU A 615 34.44 -46.18 19.76
N THR A 616 34.01 -46.82 18.70
CA THR A 616 32.93 -47.80 18.69
C THR A 616 33.48 -49.17 18.30
N VAL A 617 33.12 -50.18 19.04
CA VAL A 617 33.42 -51.58 18.75
C VAL A 617 32.13 -52.33 18.45
N GLU A 618 32.12 -53.06 17.36
CA GLU A 618 30.99 -53.84 16.91
C GLU A 618 31.46 -55.32 16.84
N LYS A 619 30.77 -56.21 17.57
CA LYS A 619 31.08 -57.66 17.67
C LYS A 619 29.79 -58.46 17.77
N ASP A 620 29.62 -59.49 16.96
CA ASP A 620 28.46 -60.40 16.97
C ASP A 620 27.11 -59.72 16.93
N GLY A 621 27.01 -58.59 16.15
CA GLY A 621 25.81 -57.78 16.07
C GLY A 621 25.56 -56.85 17.28
N MET A 622 26.44 -56.85 18.27
CA MET A 622 26.40 -55.92 19.43
C MET A 622 27.38 -54.79 19.23
N GLN A 623 27.02 -53.59 19.73
CA GLN A 623 27.84 -52.40 19.62
C GLN A 623 28.09 -51.77 21.01
N SER A 624 29.36 -51.37 21.23
CA SER A 624 29.73 -50.62 22.44
C SER A 624 30.62 -49.45 22.08
N SER A 625 30.47 -48.31 22.76
CA SER A 625 31.20 -47.08 22.46
C SER A 625 31.86 -46.47 23.69
N ARG A 626 33.03 -45.84 23.50
CA ARG A 626 33.75 -45.10 24.53
C ARG A 626 34.37 -43.83 23.97
N LYS A 627 34.45 -42.80 24.81
CA LYS A 627 35.19 -41.58 24.44
C LYS A 627 36.67 -41.85 24.41
N LEU A 628 37.34 -41.41 23.36
CA LEU A 628 38.79 -41.46 23.17
C LEU A 628 39.32 -40.01 23.16
N PHE A 629 40.27 -39.72 24.01
CA PHE A 629 40.94 -38.44 24.08
C PHE A 629 42.35 -38.56 23.49
N VAL A 630 42.61 -37.81 22.40
CA VAL A 630 43.94 -37.71 21.75
C VAL A 630 44.59 -36.39 22.14
N ARG A 631 45.86 -36.44 22.57
CA ARG A 631 46.63 -35.27 23.02
C ARG A 631 47.57 -34.77 21.94
#